data_9ce8c9a07420c3c888d3748e378bdb6b
#
_entry.id   9ce8c9a07420c3c888d3748e378bdb6b
#
_cell.length_a   1.000
_cell.length_b   1.000
_cell.length_c   1.000
_cell.angle_alpha   90.00
_cell.angle_beta   90.00
_cell.angle_gamma   90.00
#
_symmetry.space_group_name_H-M   'P 1'
#
loop_
_entity.id
_entity.type
_entity.pdbx_description
1 polymer ?
#
loop_
_entity_poly.entity_id
_entity_poly.type
_entity_poly.pdbx_seq_one_letter_code
_entity_poly.pdbx_strand_id
1 'polypeptide(L)'
;MTIQLSLPARINLLGNPSDGNEGAHATISAAVNLRAYARIESNEKYLLEITGDDHPQTEFEPSDLPLPYQSHTDLLNASVNRLFAMSREFHSKIFKGGFYLRIRSEVPRQSGLGGSSLLVLLTLAAMREYYQLDRRV
;
A
#
# COMPACT_ATOMS: atom_id res chain seq x y z
N MET A 1 15.55 -3.12 11.94
CA MET A 1 14.66 -1.92 12.01
C MET A 1 13.22 -2.39 11.78
N THR A 2 12.30 -1.91 12.56
CA THR A 2 10.86 -2.19 12.41
C THR A 2 10.12 -0.87 12.38
N ILE A 3 9.24 -0.69 11.39
CA ILE A 3 8.39 0.49 11.26
C ILE A 3 6.94 0.05 11.30
N GLN A 4 6.11 0.78 12.03
CA GLN A 4 4.67 0.55 12.10
C GLN A 4 3.94 1.81 11.68
N LEU A 5 2.95 1.66 10.81
CA LEU A 5 2.13 2.72 10.27
C LEU A 5 0.65 2.36 10.41
N SER A 6 -0.20 3.36 10.52
CA SER A 6 -1.66 3.14 10.44
C SER A 6 -2.36 4.30 9.77
N LEU A 7 -3.43 3.98 9.04
CA LEU A 7 -4.31 4.94 8.39
C LEU A 7 -5.76 4.65 8.73
N PRO A 8 -6.57 5.68 9.02
CA PRO A 8 -8.02 5.52 9.19
C PRO A 8 -8.70 5.33 7.83
N ALA A 9 -9.78 4.55 7.82
CA ALA A 9 -10.71 4.54 6.71
C ALA A 9 -11.47 5.86 6.63
N ARG A 10 -12.16 6.07 5.52
CA ARG A 10 -12.98 7.27 5.29
C ARG A 10 -14.36 6.91 4.75
N ILE A 11 -15.33 7.71 5.08
CA ILE A 11 -16.65 7.69 4.50
C ILE A 11 -16.88 8.97 3.70
N ASN A 12 -17.43 8.85 2.49
CA ASN A 12 -17.88 9.99 1.71
C ASN A 12 -19.35 10.30 2.10
N LEU A 13 -19.59 11.49 2.60
CA LEU A 13 -20.92 11.93 3.00
C LEU A 13 -21.71 12.52 1.83
N LEU A 14 -21.05 13.35 0.99
CA LEU A 14 -21.61 13.99 -0.18
C LEU A 14 -20.57 14.13 -1.30
N GLY A 15 -21.05 14.18 -2.54
CA GLY A 15 -20.25 14.57 -3.70
C GLY A 15 -19.42 13.45 -4.34
N ASN A 16 -19.70 12.19 -4.05
CA ASN A 16 -19.02 11.06 -4.69
C ASN A 16 -20.06 10.16 -5.42
N PRO A 17 -19.82 9.77 -6.70
CA PRO A 17 -18.68 10.18 -7.53
C PRO A 17 -18.80 11.64 -8.02
N SER A 18 -17.68 12.36 -8.06
CA SER A 18 -17.63 13.76 -8.51
C SER A 18 -17.32 13.90 -10.00
N ASP A 19 -16.83 12.87 -10.64
CA ASP A 19 -16.42 12.81 -12.06
C ASP A 19 -17.59 13.01 -13.05
N GLY A 20 -18.84 12.84 -12.60
CA GLY A 20 -20.04 13.16 -13.40
C GLY A 20 -20.50 14.62 -13.37
N ASN A 21 -19.83 15.50 -12.65
CA ASN A 21 -20.26 16.87 -12.38
C ASN A 21 -19.51 17.94 -13.21
N GLU A 22 -19.27 17.76 -14.46
CA GLU A 22 -18.78 18.73 -15.45
C GLU A 22 -18.04 19.97 -14.88
N GLY A 23 -16.96 19.76 -14.09
CA GLY A 23 -16.14 20.84 -13.54
C GLY A 23 -16.59 21.38 -12.15
N ALA A 24 -17.70 20.94 -11.61
CA ALA A 24 -18.14 21.28 -10.26
C ALA A 24 -17.83 20.13 -9.28
N HIS A 25 -16.58 20.02 -8.86
CA HIS A 25 -16.12 18.93 -8.03
C HIS A 25 -15.98 19.36 -6.56
N ALA A 26 -16.89 18.89 -5.72
CA ALA A 26 -16.78 19.07 -4.26
C ALA A 26 -17.21 17.80 -3.55
N THR A 27 -16.42 17.35 -2.59
CA THR A 27 -16.75 16.19 -1.74
C THR A 27 -16.64 16.56 -0.27
N ILE A 28 -17.50 15.98 0.54
CA ILE A 28 -17.40 16.01 2.01
C ILE A 28 -17.14 14.59 2.47
N SER A 29 -16.03 14.39 3.14
CA SER A 29 -15.62 13.09 3.66
C SER A 29 -15.22 13.20 5.13
N ALA A 30 -15.36 12.11 5.87
CA ALA A 30 -14.95 12.03 7.26
C ALA A 30 -14.07 10.79 7.48
N ALA A 31 -13.05 10.93 8.30
CA ALA A 31 -12.31 9.78 8.80
C ALA A 31 -13.16 9.02 9.81
N VAL A 32 -13.07 7.69 9.75
CA VAL A 32 -13.80 6.80 10.69
C VAL A 32 -12.78 5.97 11.50
N ASN A 33 -13.21 5.49 12.66
CA ASN A 33 -12.36 4.76 13.58
C ASN A 33 -12.22 3.26 13.22
N LEU A 34 -12.16 2.95 11.94
CA LEU A 34 -11.70 1.67 11.40
C LEU A 34 -10.37 1.93 10.70
N ARG A 35 -9.36 1.16 11.03
CA ARG A 35 -7.99 1.43 10.58
C ARG A 35 -7.39 0.25 9.84
N ALA A 36 -6.46 0.57 8.97
CA ALA A 36 -5.52 -0.39 8.43
C ALA A 36 -4.11 -0.10 8.99
N TYR A 37 -3.34 -1.14 9.13
CA TYR A 37 -2.02 -1.12 9.76
C TYR A 37 -1.00 -1.78 8.85
N ALA A 38 0.17 -1.21 8.75
CA ALA A 38 1.32 -1.81 8.11
C ALA A 38 2.46 -1.99 9.12
N ARG A 39 3.13 -3.12 9.04
CA ARG A 39 4.40 -3.37 9.72
C ARG A 39 5.41 -3.83 8.70
N ILE A 40 6.53 -3.11 8.61
CA ILE A 40 7.65 -3.48 7.77
C ILE A 40 8.89 -3.63 8.63
N GLU A 41 9.62 -4.71 8.42
CA GLU A 41 10.84 -5.03 9.15
C GLU A 41 11.91 -5.59 8.21
N SER A 42 13.18 -5.45 8.61
CA SER A 42 14.29 -6.02 7.86
C SER A 42 14.18 -7.54 7.80
N ASN A 43 14.44 -8.10 6.63
CA ASN A 43 14.42 -9.53 6.39
C ASN A 43 15.49 -9.88 5.34
N GLU A 44 15.92 -11.12 5.29
CA GLU A 44 16.82 -11.62 4.25
C GLU A 44 16.10 -11.74 2.89
N LYS A 45 14.79 -11.98 2.93
CA LYS A 45 13.92 -12.14 1.77
C LYS A 45 13.03 -10.91 1.59
N TYR A 46 12.40 -10.80 0.41
CA TYR A 46 11.41 -9.78 0.09
C TYR A 46 10.01 -10.40 0.18
N LEU A 47 9.25 -10.02 1.20
CA LEU A 47 7.97 -10.65 1.51
C LEU A 47 6.85 -9.62 1.62
N LEU A 48 5.72 -9.90 0.97
CA LEU A 48 4.47 -9.14 1.04
C LEU A 48 3.35 -10.03 1.57
N GLU A 49 2.60 -9.55 2.56
CA GLU A 49 1.51 -10.29 3.18
C GLU A 49 0.33 -9.37 3.51
N ILE A 50 -0.89 -9.85 3.25
CA ILE A 50 -2.12 -9.30 3.83
C ILE A 50 -2.56 -10.27 4.93
N THR A 51 -2.42 -9.84 6.17
CA THR A 51 -2.67 -10.66 7.35
C THR A 51 -4.18 -10.88 7.55
N GLY A 52 -4.57 -12.09 7.89
CA GLY A 52 -5.98 -12.48 8.12
C GLY A 52 -6.65 -13.14 6.92
N ASP A 53 -5.96 -13.22 5.81
CA ASP A 53 -6.34 -14.06 4.69
C ASP A 53 -5.62 -15.42 4.79
N ASP A 54 -6.32 -16.50 4.47
CA ASP A 54 -5.72 -17.86 4.40
C ASP A 54 -4.84 -18.04 3.15
N HIS A 55 -4.29 -16.95 2.64
CA HIS A 55 -3.47 -16.94 1.45
C HIS A 55 -1.98 -16.82 1.82
N PRO A 56 -1.10 -17.50 1.07
CA PRO A 56 0.32 -17.42 1.30
C PRO A 56 0.86 -16.02 1.02
N GLN A 57 1.92 -15.65 1.72
CA GLN A 57 2.71 -14.47 1.43
C GLN A 57 3.32 -14.53 0.02
N THR A 58 3.52 -13.39 -0.61
CA THR A 58 4.25 -13.28 -1.86
C THR A 58 5.73 -13.06 -1.55
N GLU A 59 6.57 -13.98 -2.00
CA GLU A 59 8.03 -13.88 -1.97
C GLU A 59 8.55 -13.52 -3.36
N PHE A 60 9.52 -12.63 -3.44
CA PHE A 60 10.13 -12.23 -4.71
C PHE A 60 11.59 -11.79 -4.51
N GLU A 61 12.32 -11.66 -5.62
CA GLU A 61 13.61 -11.00 -5.67
C GLU A 61 13.53 -9.69 -6.46
N PRO A 62 14.37 -8.68 -6.18
CA PRO A 62 14.34 -7.43 -6.95
C PRO A 62 14.52 -7.60 -8.45
N SER A 63 15.20 -8.66 -8.88
CA SER A 63 15.36 -9.03 -10.30
C SER A 63 14.07 -9.51 -10.96
N ASP A 64 13.05 -9.88 -10.17
CA ASP A 64 11.74 -10.31 -10.68
C ASP A 64 10.82 -9.14 -11.01
N LEU A 65 11.21 -7.91 -10.65
CA LEU A 65 10.39 -6.72 -10.91
C LEU A 65 10.33 -6.38 -12.41
N PRO A 66 9.15 -6.07 -12.94
CA PRO A 66 7.86 -5.92 -12.25
C PRO A 66 7.19 -7.25 -11.91
N LEU A 67 6.60 -7.31 -10.71
CA LEU A 67 5.89 -8.50 -10.22
C LEU A 67 4.62 -8.79 -11.05
N PRO A 68 4.28 -10.06 -11.28
CA PRO A 68 3.04 -10.43 -11.95
C PRO A 68 1.81 -10.12 -11.10
N TYR A 69 0.66 -10.01 -11.75
CA TYR A 69 -0.65 -9.85 -11.13
C TYR A 69 -1.42 -11.16 -11.31
N GLN A 70 -1.73 -11.84 -10.25
CA GLN A 70 -2.56 -13.05 -10.17
C GLN A 70 -2.58 -13.59 -8.73
N SER A 71 -2.41 -12.71 -7.76
CA SER A 71 -2.39 -13.07 -6.35
C SER A 71 -3.29 -12.14 -5.53
N HIS A 72 -3.59 -12.53 -4.30
CA HIS A 72 -4.33 -11.66 -3.38
C HIS A 72 -3.52 -10.44 -2.92
N THR A 73 -2.21 -10.41 -3.19
CA THR A 73 -1.34 -9.26 -2.92
C THR A 73 -1.20 -8.31 -4.12
N ASP A 74 -2.02 -8.40 -5.14
CA ASP A 74 -1.88 -7.63 -6.39
C ASP A 74 -1.81 -6.12 -6.18
N LEU A 75 -2.55 -5.56 -5.20
CA LEU A 75 -2.46 -4.14 -4.88
C LEU A 75 -1.10 -3.75 -4.29
N LEU A 76 -0.51 -4.63 -3.49
CA LEU A 76 0.84 -4.45 -2.95
C LEU A 76 1.87 -4.59 -4.07
N ASN A 77 1.73 -5.62 -4.91
CA ASN A 77 2.58 -5.84 -6.08
C ASN A 77 2.56 -4.62 -7.02
N ALA A 78 1.36 -4.11 -7.33
CA ALA A 78 1.19 -2.92 -8.17
C ALA A 78 1.88 -1.68 -7.56
N SER A 79 1.78 -1.51 -6.24
CA SER A 79 2.41 -0.40 -5.53
C SER A 79 3.94 -0.48 -5.61
N VAL A 80 4.52 -1.66 -5.40
CA VAL A 80 5.96 -1.90 -5.53
C VAL A 80 6.41 -1.70 -6.97
N ASN A 81 5.70 -2.27 -7.95
CA ASN A 81 5.99 -2.10 -9.37
C ASN A 81 5.99 -0.63 -9.79
N ARG A 82 4.97 0.12 -9.35
CA ARG A 82 4.85 1.54 -9.68
C ARG A 82 6.00 2.35 -9.07
N LEU A 83 6.34 2.08 -7.83
CA LEU A 83 7.44 2.76 -7.15
C LEU A 83 8.79 2.42 -7.83
N PHE A 84 9.00 1.17 -8.21
CA PHE A 84 10.18 0.72 -8.94
C PHE A 84 10.33 1.41 -10.31
N ALA A 85 9.22 1.57 -11.03
CA ALA A 85 9.23 2.23 -12.34
C ALA A 85 9.45 3.74 -12.27
N MET A 86 8.96 4.41 -11.21
CA MET A 86 8.94 5.88 -11.13
C MET A 86 10.05 6.47 -10.28
N SER A 87 10.57 5.76 -9.28
CA SER A 87 11.58 6.25 -8.36
C SER A 87 12.93 5.63 -8.63
N ARG A 88 13.85 6.42 -9.19
CA ARG A 88 15.25 5.99 -9.38
C ARG A 88 15.93 5.66 -8.05
N GLU A 89 15.56 6.38 -6.99
CA GLU A 89 16.09 6.17 -5.65
C GLU A 89 15.63 4.81 -5.09
N PHE A 90 14.34 4.49 -5.18
CA PHE A 90 13.82 3.19 -4.78
C PHE A 90 14.45 2.07 -5.61
N HIS A 91 14.51 2.25 -6.93
CA HIS A 91 15.15 1.28 -7.83
C HIS A 91 16.57 0.92 -7.39
N SER A 92 17.36 1.88 -6.94
CA SER A 92 18.73 1.62 -6.48
C SER A 92 18.79 1.03 -5.07
N LYS A 93 17.86 1.43 -4.19
CA LYS A 93 17.88 1.04 -2.77
C LYS A 93 17.29 -0.35 -2.52
N ILE A 94 16.34 -0.81 -3.33
CA ILE A 94 15.69 -2.12 -3.14
C ILE A 94 16.69 -3.29 -3.19
N PHE A 95 17.79 -3.16 -3.92
CA PHE A 95 18.82 -4.19 -3.99
C PHE A 95 19.74 -4.25 -2.75
N LYS A 96 19.60 -3.32 -1.79
CA LYS A 96 20.48 -3.23 -0.62
C LYS A 96 20.05 -4.10 0.57
N GLY A 97 18.84 -4.59 0.58
CA GLY A 97 18.35 -5.43 1.65
C GLY A 97 16.86 -5.71 1.54
N GLY A 98 16.47 -6.92 1.91
CA GLY A 98 15.10 -7.38 1.88
C GLY A 98 14.26 -6.85 3.04
N PHE A 99 12.97 -7.13 2.99
CA PHE A 99 11.99 -6.71 3.98
C PHE A 99 10.86 -7.72 4.10
N TYR A 100 10.15 -7.65 5.22
CA TYR A 100 8.86 -8.29 5.38
C TYR A 100 7.80 -7.23 5.67
N LEU A 101 6.92 -6.98 4.69
CA LEU A 101 5.78 -6.09 4.82
C LEU A 101 4.51 -6.90 5.09
N ARG A 102 3.88 -6.62 6.23
CA ARG A 102 2.57 -7.16 6.62
C ARG A 102 1.56 -6.04 6.73
N ILE A 103 0.41 -6.20 6.08
CA ILE A 103 -0.71 -5.27 6.17
C ILE A 103 -1.93 -5.98 6.74
N ARG A 104 -2.55 -5.39 7.76
CA ARG A 104 -3.80 -5.82 8.38
C ARG A 104 -4.83 -4.71 8.26
N SER A 105 -6.05 -5.03 7.88
CA SER A 105 -7.14 -4.07 7.77
C SER A 105 -8.32 -4.47 8.64
N GLU A 106 -8.88 -3.50 9.38
CA GLU A 106 -10.15 -3.64 10.10
C GLU A 106 -11.33 -3.31 9.17
N VAL A 107 -11.04 -2.77 7.97
CA VAL A 107 -12.07 -2.33 7.02
C VAL A 107 -12.67 -3.53 6.31
N PRO A 108 -14.00 -3.74 6.40
CA PRO A 108 -14.65 -4.83 5.68
C PRO A 108 -14.48 -4.68 4.17
N ARG A 109 -14.30 -5.81 3.48
CA ARG A 109 -14.25 -5.81 2.01
C ARG A 109 -15.55 -5.27 1.42
N GLN A 110 -15.44 -4.52 0.32
CA GLN A 110 -16.58 -3.96 -0.42
C GLN A 110 -17.52 -3.07 0.43
N SER A 111 -17.00 -2.47 1.48
CA SER A 111 -17.77 -1.60 2.39
C SER A 111 -17.91 -0.15 1.90
N GLY A 112 -17.23 0.22 0.82
CA GLY A 112 -17.19 1.62 0.35
C GLY A 112 -16.30 2.54 1.18
N LEU A 113 -15.58 2.01 2.17
CA LEU A 113 -14.75 2.78 3.10
C LEU A 113 -13.31 3.02 2.62
N GLY A 114 -13.02 2.70 1.35
CA GLY A 114 -11.71 2.94 0.74
C GLY A 114 -10.63 1.93 1.12
N GLY A 115 -10.99 0.68 1.43
CA GLY A 115 -10.06 -0.36 1.86
C GLY A 115 -8.90 -0.59 0.91
N SER A 116 -9.16 -0.66 -0.39
CA SER A 116 -8.10 -0.84 -1.41
C SER A 116 -7.10 0.32 -1.43
N SER A 117 -7.58 1.56 -1.29
CA SER A 117 -6.72 2.74 -1.23
C SER A 117 -5.81 2.72 0.00
N LEU A 118 -6.28 2.20 1.13
CA LEU A 118 -5.48 2.06 2.35
C LEU A 118 -4.33 1.07 2.16
N LEU A 119 -4.56 -0.05 1.47
CA LEU A 119 -3.50 -1.02 1.15
C LEU A 119 -2.40 -0.39 0.30
N VAL A 120 -2.77 0.34 -0.75
CA VAL A 120 -1.83 1.05 -1.63
C VAL A 120 -1.05 2.11 -0.85
N LEU A 121 -1.75 2.98 -0.12
CA LEU A 121 -1.12 4.08 0.64
C LEU A 121 -0.17 3.55 1.72
N LEU A 122 -0.56 2.50 2.45
CA LEU A 122 0.29 1.89 3.48
C LEU A 122 1.51 1.23 2.87
N THR A 123 1.37 0.55 1.71
CA THR A 123 2.51 -0.05 1.01
C THR A 123 3.51 1.03 0.59
N LEU A 124 3.05 2.08 -0.07
CA LEU A 124 3.92 3.19 -0.51
C LEU A 124 4.58 3.91 0.67
N ALA A 125 3.83 4.19 1.73
CA ALA A 125 4.35 4.83 2.93
C ALA A 125 5.38 3.94 3.64
N ALA A 126 5.11 2.64 3.77
CA ALA A 126 6.04 1.70 4.38
C ALA A 126 7.37 1.63 3.60
N MET A 127 7.30 1.52 2.26
CA MET A 127 8.49 1.52 1.41
C MET A 127 9.28 2.83 1.54
N ARG A 128 8.58 3.97 1.53
CA ARG A 128 9.22 5.27 1.68
C ARG A 128 10.00 5.40 2.99
N GLU A 129 9.37 5.06 4.10
CA GLU A 129 10.00 5.15 5.42
C GLU A 129 11.12 4.12 5.58
N TYR A 130 10.91 2.88 5.13
CA TYR A 130 11.91 1.82 5.25
C TYR A 130 13.19 2.11 4.47
N TYR A 131 13.05 2.53 3.21
CA TYR A 131 14.18 2.89 2.35
C TYR A 131 14.61 4.35 2.47
N GLN A 132 13.99 5.13 3.36
CA GLN A 132 14.28 6.56 3.57
C GLN A 132 14.29 7.32 2.23
N LEU A 133 13.21 7.20 1.47
CA LEU A 133 13.08 7.88 0.18
C LEU A 133 12.77 9.37 0.36
N ASP A 134 13.31 10.22 -0.52
CA ASP A 134 13.06 11.66 -0.51
C ASP A 134 11.54 11.93 -0.63
N ARG A 135 11.08 12.94 0.13
CA ARG A 135 9.67 13.37 0.14
C ARG A 135 9.22 14.09 -1.13
N ARG A 136 10.15 14.39 -2.04
CA ARG A 136 9.93 15.16 -3.26
C ARG A 136 9.67 14.33 -4.51
N VAL A 137 9.26 13.09 -4.33
CA VAL A 137 8.84 12.22 -5.45
C VAL A 137 7.34 12.32 -5.66
#